data_0a99bb5cd2d60728b257d1c063cb702b
#
_entry.id   0a99bb5cd2d60728b257d1c063cb702b
#
_cell.length_a   1.000
_cell.length_b   1.000
_cell.length_c   1.000
_cell.angle_alpha   90.00
_cell.angle_beta   90.00
_cell.angle_gamma   90.00
#
_symmetry.space_group_name_H-M   'P 1'
#
loop_
_entity.id
_entity.type
_entity.pdbx_description
1 polymer ?
#
loop_
_entity_poly.entity_id
_entity_poly.type
_entity_poly.pdbx_seq_one_letter_code
_entity_poly.pdbx_strand_id
1 'polypeptide(L)'
;MNTLLYVAALVGSAEAFTAPVSQLANKVAPVVAAGVLAAGVAPVFAADAGAGEQIFSGNCAACHAGGQNVIMPEKTLELSALEEYLEGGVSVKSVVYQVTNGKNAMPAFGGRLSDEDIENVATYVINTAKAGW
;
A
#
# COMPACT_ATOMS: atom_id res chain seq x y z
N MET A 1 -11.64 -43.91 -47.78
CA MET A 1 -12.26 -44.57 -46.63
C MET A 1 -12.26 -43.54 -45.53
N ASN A 2 -13.32 -42.76 -45.49
CA ASN A 2 -14.51 -42.81 -44.64
C ASN A 2 -14.10 -42.86 -43.14
N THR A 3 -14.43 -41.81 -42.41
CA THR A 3 -15.60 -41.67 -41.56
C THR A 3 -15.56 -40.30 -40.91
N LEU A 4 -16.42 -39.38 -41.29
CA LEU A 4 -17.65 -38.87 -40.64
C LEU A 4 -17.46 -38.40 -39.17
N LEU A 5 -17.51 -37.05 -39.03
CA LEU A 5 -18.51 -36.20 -38.34
C LEU A 5 -19.07 -36.74 -37.01
N TYR A 6 -18.83 -35.99 -35.94
CA TYR A 6 -19.90 -35.66 -34.97
C TYR A 6 -19.70 -34.25 -34.42
N VAL A 7 -20.56 -33.35 -34.87
CA VAL A 7 -20.84 -32.04 -34.25
C VAL A 7 -21.91 -32.31 -33.19
N ALA A 8 -21.62 -32.00 -31.94
CA ALA A 8 -22.62 -31.91 -30.89
C ALA A 8 -22.56 -30.50 -30.31
N ALA A 9 -23.47 -29.66 -30.75
CA ALA A 9 -23.81 -28.39 -30.13
C ALA A 9 -24.56 -28.68 -28.82
N LEU A 10 -24.02 -28.16 -27.70
CA LEU A 10 -24.78 -28.02 -26.47
C LEU A 10 -24.97 -26.52 -26.19
N VAL A 11 -26.13 -26.07 -26.57
CA VAL A 11 -26.75 -24.82 -26.14
C VAL A 11 -27.19 -25.05 -24.69
N GLY A 12 -26.49 -24.41 -23.75
CA GLY A 12 -26.84 -24.41 -22.34
C GLY A 12 -27.37 -23.02 -21.94
N SER A 13 -28.65 -23.01 -21.63
CA SER A 13 -29.48 -21.87 -21.29
C SER A 13 -28.95 -21.03 -20.11
N ALA A 14 -28.97 -19.71 -20.31
CA ALA A 14 -28.81 -18.73 -19.23
C ALA A 14 -30.09 -18.72 -18.38
N GLU A 15 -30.05 -19.23 -17.20
CA GLU A 15 -31.09 -19.02 -16.19
C GLU A 15 -30.76 -17.81 -15.34
N ALA A 16 -31.53 -16.76 -15.56
CA ALA A 16 -31.53 -15.57 -14.77
C ALA A 16 -32.18 -15.87 -13.41
N PHE A 17 -31.37 -15.88 -12.34
CA PHE A 17 -31.91 -15.90 -10.97
C PHE A 17 -32.37 -14.49 -10.60
N THR A 18 -33.63 -14.22 -10.74
CA THR A 18 -34.33 -13.10 -10.12
C THR A 18 -34.83 -13.53 -8.76
N ALA A 19 -34.14 -13.12 -7.70
CA ALA A 19 -34.62 -13.27 -6.34
C ALA A 19 -35.60 -12.14 -6.00
N PRO A 20 -36.77 -12.42 -5.40
CA PRO A 20 -37.71 -11.38 -4.97
C PRO A 20 -37.23 -10.74 -3.68
N VAL A 21 -37.08 -9.42 -3.70
CA VAL A 21 -36.89 -8.60 -2.50
C VAL A 21 -38.18 -8.57 -1.70
N SER A 22 -38.27 -9.42 -0.69
CA SER A 22 -39.34 -9.36 0.31
C SER A 22 -39.14 -8.15 1.20
N GLN A 23 -40.09 -7.24 1.13
CA GLN A 23 -40.25 -6.13 2.06
C GLN A 23 -40.54 -6.66 3.46
N LEU A 24 -39.64 -6.44 4.39
CA LEU A 24 -39.93 -6.47 5.81
C LEU A 24 -39.98 -5.03 6.33
N ALA A 25 -41.19 -4.50 6.32
CA ALA A 25 -41.49 -3.29 7.08
C ALA A 25 -41.34 -3.62 8.55
N ASN A 26 -40.28 -3.13 9.19
CA ASN A 26 -40.13 -3.29 10.62
C ASN A 26 -40.28 -1.93 11.32
N LYS A 27 -41.23 -1.90 12.22
CA LYS A 27 -41.59 -0.77 13.07
C LYS A 27 -40.36 -0.29 13.84
N VAL A 28 -39.90 0.91 13.56
CA VAL A 28 -38.86 1.56 14.33
C VAL A 28 -39.54 2.37 15.45
N ALA A 29 -39.35 1.94 16.69
CA ALA A 29 -39.62 2.76 17.85
C ALA A 29 -38.54 3.84 17.99
N PRO A 30 -38.84 5.08 18.41
CA PRO A 30 -37.82 6.10 18.56
C PRO A 30 -36.99 5.79 19.82
N VAL A 31 -35.75 5.42 19.62
CA VAL A 31 -34.76 5.40 20.70
C VAL A 31 -34.16 6.81 20.80
N VAL A 32 -34.37 7.38 21.97
CA VAL A 32 -33.91 8.69 22.39
C VAL A 32 -32.38 8.78 22.26
N ALA A 33 -31.93 9.84 21.62
CA ALA A 33 -30.52 10.15 21.41
C ALA A 33 -29.82 10.36 22.76
N ALA A 34 -28.93 9.44 23.12
CA ALA A 34 -27.86 9.71 24.04
C ALA A 34 -26.68 10.23 23.21
N GLY A 35 -26.27 11.47 23.49
CA GLY A 35 -25.17 12.13 22.79
C GLY A 35 -23.88 11.33 22.92
N VAL A 36 -23.44 10.73 21.83
CA VAL A 36 -22.09 10.28 21.68
C VAL A 36 -21.27 11.51 21.29
N LEU A 37 -20.47 12.01 22.22
CA LEU A 37 -19.35 12.89 21.91
C LEU A 37 -18.50 12.15 20.88
N ALA A 38 -18.61 12.57 19.63
CA ALA A 38 -17.70 12.15 18.58
C ALA A 38 -16.33 12.70 18.96
N ALA A 39 -15.55 11.92 19.70
CA ALA A 39 -14.11 12.09 19.72
C ALA A 39 -13.67 11.96 18.27
N GLY A 40 -13.22 13.08 17.69
CA GLY A 40 -12.74 13.13 16.34
C GLY A 40 -11.62 12.10 16.19
N VAL A 41 -11.94 10.94 15.62
CA VAL A 41 -10.95 10.05 15.05
C VAL A 41 -10.40 10.81 13.86
N ALA A 42 -9.21 11.40 14.06
CA ALA A 42 -8.42 11.87 12.93
C ALA A 42 -8.35 10.71 11.93
N PRO A 43 -8.52 10.94 10.63
CA PRO A 43 -8.36 9.88 9.66
C PRO A 43 -6.97 9.30 9.84
N VAL A 44 -6.90 8.06 10.29
CA VAL A 44 -5.66 7.28 10.24
C VAL A 44 -5.51 6.95 8.77
N PHE A 45 -4.74 7.74 8.04
CA PHE A 45 -4.37 7.37 6.69
C PHE A 45 -3.58 6.07 6.82
N ALA A 46 -4.16 4.98 6.35
CA ALA A 46 -3.41 3.74 6.20
C ALA A 46 -2.40 3.98 5.08
N ALA A 47 -1.12 3.98 5.43
CA ALA A 47 -0.06 4.21 4.46
C ALA A 47 -0.17 3.22 3.30
N ASP A 48 -0.21 3.74 2.07
CA ASP A 48 -0.40 2.96 0.85
C ASP A 48 0.96 2.64 0.21
N ALA A 49 1.36 1.37 0.31
CA ALA A 49 2.60 0.90 -0.29
C ALA A 49 2.60 0.97 -1.84
N GLY A 50 1.43 0.90 -2.48
CA GLY A 50 1.33 1.06 -3.94
C GLY A 50 1.57 2.50 -4.39
N ALA A 51 1.01 3.49 -3.66
CA ALA A 51 1.36 4.89 -3.84
C ALA A 51 2.84 5.13 -3.52
N GLY A 52 3.37 4.48 -2.47
CA GLY A 52 4.77 4.54 -2.09
C GLY A 52 5.73 4.05 -3.17
N GLU A 53 5.38 3.01 -3.93
CA GLU A 53 6.16 2.52 -5.06
C GLU A 53 6.29 3.58 -6.17
N GLN A 54 5.22 4.29 -6.49
CA GLN A 54 5.23 5.35 -7.49
C GLN A 54 6.14 6.51 -7.05
N ILE A 55 6.04 6.91 -5.79
CA ILE A 55 6.89 7.95 -5.20
C ILE A 55 8.36 7.51 -5.22
N PHE A 56 8.65 6.27 -4.85
CA PHE A 56 9.98 5.68 -4.88
C PHE A 56 10.57 5.71 -6.28
N SER A 57 9.81 5.28 -7.27
CA SER A 57 10.25 5.25 -8.67
C SER A 57 10.58 6.64 -9.21
N GLY A 58 9.83 7.67 -8.82
CA GLY A 58 10.03 9.03 -9.28
C GLY A 58 11.12 9.81 -8.55
N ASN A 59 11.41 9.49 -7.29
CA ASN A 59 12.27 10.33 -6.43
C ASN A 59 13.48 9.60 -5.84
N CYS A 60 13.43 8.29 -5.69
CA CYS A 60 14.42 7.51 -4.93
C CYS A 60 15.22 6.55 -5.82
N ALA A 61 14.60 5.99 -6.86
CA ALA A 61 15.18 4.97 -7.71
C ALA A 61 16.46 5.40 -8.42
N ALA A 62 16.68 6.69 -8.63
CA ALA A 62 17.93 7.20 -9.24
C ALA A 62 19.18 6.78 -8.42
N CYS A 63 19.04 6.68 -7.10
CA CYS A 63 20.11 6.25 -6.20
C CYS A 63 19.86 4.86 -5.60
N HIS A 64 18.59 4.43 -5.49
CA HIS A 64 18.18 3.23 -4.77
C HIS A 64 17.48 2.18 -5.66
N ALA A 65 17.75 2.17 -6.97
CA ALA A 65 17.18 1.18 -7.86
C ALA A 65 17.46 -0.25 -7.37
N GLY A 66 16.39 -1.09 -7.31
CA GLY A 66 16.52 -2.47 -6.83
C GLY A 66 17.03 -2.59 -5.39
N GLY A 67 16.74 -1.59 -4.55
CA GLY A 67 17.19 -1.57 -3.16
C GLY A 67 18.67 -1.26 -2.95
N GLN A 68 19.42 -0.99 -4.01
CA GLN A 68 20.86 -0.70 -3.93
C GLN A 68 21.13 0.74 -3.49
N ASN A 69 22.40 1.11 -3.40
CA ASN A 69 22.84 2.48 -3.16
C ASN A 69 24.06 2.79 -4.02
N VAL A 70 23.89 3.69 -5.00
CA VAL A 70 24.95 4.01 -5.97
C VAL A 70 26.06 4.89 -5.40
N ILE A 71 25.83 5.54 -4.25
CA ILE A 71 26.80 6.44 -3.61
C ILE A 71 27.59 5.69 -2.51
N MET A 72 26.91 4.88 -1.70
CA MET A 72 27.48 4.10 -0.59
C MET A 72 27.00 2.66 -0.69
N PRO A 73 27.71 1.82 -1.46
CA PRO A 73 27.23 0.46 -1.80
C PRO A 73 26.93 -0.44 -0.61
N GLU A 74 27.54 -0.16 0.55
CA GLU A 74 27.26 -0.91 1.79
C GLU A 74 25.95 -0.49 2.48
N LYS A 75 25.42 0.70 2.15
CA LYS A 75 24.18 1.24 2.74
C LYS A 75 22.99 1.07 1.83
N THR A 76 22.70 -0.17 1.53
CA THR A 76 21.54 -0.54 0.69
C THR A 76 20.22 -0.42 1.46
N LEU A 77 19.11 -0.66 0.77
CA LEU A 77 17.79 -0.77 1.40
C LEU A 77 17.43 -2.23 1.72
N GLU A 78 18.37 -3.15 1.61
CA GLU A 78 18.20 -4.52 2.08
C GLU A 78 18.01 -4.55 3.60
N LEU A 79 17.24 -5.52 4.09
CA LEU A 79 16.89 -5.58 5.51
C LEU A 79 18.12 -5.55 6.42
N SER A 80 19.15 -6.32 6.08
CA SER A 80 20.41 -6.38 6.85
C SER A 80 21.14 -5.04 6.93
N ALA A 81 21.18 -4.28 5.83
CA ALA A 81 21.79 -2.96 5.81
C ALA A 81 20.94 -1.94 6.58
N LEU A 82 19.62 -2.04 6.52
CA LEU A 82 18.74 -1.21 7.33
C LEU A 82 18.90 -1.51 8.82
N GLU A 83 19.08 -2.78 9.22
CA GLU A 83 19.36 -3.16 10.60
C GLU A 83 20.66 -2.55 11.12
N GLU A 84 21.69 -2.47 10.28
CA GLU A 84 23.01 -1.98 10.66
C GLU A 84 23.10 -0.44 10.63
N TYR A 85 22.52 0.22 9.61
CA TYR A 85 22.80 1.63 9.32
C TYR A 85 21.62 2.58 9.54
N LEU A 86 20.38 2.08 9.65
CA LEU A 86 19.22 2.95 9.84
C LEU A 86 19.10 3.42 11.29
N GLU A 87 19.23 4.71 11.50
CA GLU A 87 19.10 5.32 12.81
C GLU A 87 17.68 5.14 13.36
N GLY A 88 17.57 4.61 14.57
CA GLY A 88 16.30 4.28 15.22
C GLY A 88 15.75 2.89 14.87
N GLY A 89 16.52 2.06 14.13
CA GLY A 89 16.17 0.68 13.78
C GLY A 89 15.17 0.57 12.62
N VAL A 90 14.85 -0.66 12.22
CA VAL A 90 14.02 -0.96 11.06
C VAL A 90 12.54 -0.70 11.36
N SER A 91 12.10 0.49 11.04
CA SER A 91 10.71 0.91 11.19
C SER A 91 10.31 1.96 10.15
N VAL A 92 9.03 2.03 9.84
CA VAL A 92 8.48 3.09 8.97
C VAL A 92 8.85 4.46 9.52
N LYS A 93 8.74 4.66 10.83
CA LYS A 93 9.08 5.94 11.51
C LYS A 93 10.54 6.35 11.28
N SER A 94 11.47 5.41 11.34
CA SER A 94 12.90 5.69 11.12
C SER A 94 13.18 6.07 9.67
N VAL A 95 12.51 5.42 8.71
CA VAL A 95 12.61 5.78 7.29
C VAL A 95 11.97 7.14 7.04
N VAL A 96 10.79 7.43 7.61
CA VAL A 96 10.15 8.76 7.55
C VAL A 96 11.12 9.84 8.04
N TYR A 97 11.75 9.62 9.20
CA TYR A 97 12.72 10.58 9.75
C TYR A 97 13.88 10.82 8.77
N GLN A 98 14.46 9.75 8.21
CA GLN A 98 15.60 9.87 7.29
C GLN A 98 15.20 10.51 5.95
N VAL A 99 14.05 10.18 5.40
CA VAL A 99 13.55 10.79 4.15
C VAL A 99 13.24 12.26 4.36
N THR A 100 12.61 12.62 5.49
CA THR A 100 12.29 14.01 5.81
C THR A 100 13.53 14.87 5.94
N ASN A 101 14.55 14.39 6.65
CA ASN A 101 15.73 15.17 7.01
C ASN A 101 16.92 14.98 6.06
N GLY A 102 16.93 13.87 5.31
CA GLY A 102 18.10 13.46 4.54
C GLY A 102 19.26 13.00 5.44
N LYS A 103 20.32 12.48 4.84
CA LYS A 103 21.58 12.12 5.54
C LYS A 103 22.74 12.03 4.56
N ASN A 104 23.83 12.75 4.82
CA ASN A 104 25.00 12.81 3.94
C ASN A 104 24.62 13.20 2.49
N ALA A 105 24.86 12.34 1.51
CA ALA A 105 24.51 12.58 0.10
C ALA A 105 23.00 12.40 -0.21
N MET A 106 22.23 11.80 0.69
CA MET A 106 20.79 11.68 0.54
C MET A 106 20.13 13.02 0.86
N PRO A 107 19.43 13.66 -0.10
CA PRO A 107 18.78 14.93 0.16
C PRO A 107 17.58 14.80 1.09
N ALA A 108 17.24 15.90 1.75
CA ALA A 108 16.00 16.01 2.50
C ALA A 108 14.80 16.16 1.55
N PHE A 109 13.73 15.44 1.83
CA PHE A 109 12.48 15.50 1.06
C PHE A 109 11.36 16.20 1.84
N GLY A 110 11.57 16.53 3.12
CA GLY A 110 10.64 17.36 3.87
C GLY A 110 10.40 18.69 3.17
N GLY A 111 9.12 19.06 2.98
CA GLY A 111 8.72 20.25 2.22
C GLY A 111 8.77 20.11 0.67
N ARG A 112 9.28 18.98 0.16
CA ARG A 112 9.24 18.62 -1.28
C ARG A 112 8.18 17.56 -1.58
N LEU A 113 8.01 16.63 -0.67
CA LEU A 113 6.94 15.64 -0.64
C LEU A 113 6.02 15.96 0.54
N SER A 114 4.76 15.59 0.43
CA SER A 114 3.82 15.69 1.56
C SER A 114 4.20 14.67 2.65
N ASP A 115 3.73 14.88 3.87
CA ASP A 115 3.95 13.93 4.97
C ASP A 115 3.34 12.56 4.65
N GLU A 116 2.19 12.55 3.96
CA GLU A 116 1.53 11.34 3.46
C GLU A 116 2.40 10.60 2.44
N ASP A 117 2.97 11.30 1.46
CA ASP A 117 3.87 10.71 0.46
C ASP A 117 5.11 10.11 1.12
N ILE A 118 5.68 10.79 2.11
CA ILE A 118 6.83 10.31 2.86
C ILE A 118 6.48 9.05 3.66
N GLU A 119 5.30 8.98 4.27
CA GLU A 119 4.83 7.80 4.99
C GLU A 119 4.55 6.62 4.04
N ASN A 120 3.94 6.90 2.88
CA ASN A 120 3.68 5.90 1.85
C ASN A 120 4.98 5.30 1.32
N VAL A 121 5.97 6.11 0.94
CA VAL A 121 7.25 5.60 0.44
C VAL A 121 8.05 4.88 1.53
N ALA A 122 8.00 5.33 2.77
CA ALA A 122 8.64 4.66 3.89
C ALA A 122 8.03 3.27 4.14
N THR A 123 6.71 3.17 4.03
CA THR A 123 5.98 1.89 4.14
C THR A 123 6.36 0.95 3.01
N TYR A 124 6.43 1.44 1.77
CA TYR A 124 6.91 0.67 0.62
C TYR A 124 8.32 0.12 0.85
N VAL A 125 9.27 0.97 1.26
CA VAL A 125 10.66 0.57 1.53
C VAL A 125 10.75 -0.52 2.58
N ILE A 126 10.06 -0.37 3.72
CA ILE A 126 10.09 -1.36 4.80
C ILE A 126 9.46 -2.70 4.37
N ASN A 127 8.35 -2.66 3.63
CA ASN A 127 7.68 -3.86 3.15
C ASN A 127 8.54 -4.60 2.13
N THR A 128 9.14 -3.87 1.18
CA THR A 128 10.01 -4.44 0.14
C THR A 128 11.29 -5.00 0.76
N ALA A 129 11.91 -4.29 1.71
CA ALA A 129 13.09 -4.78 2.42
C ALA A 129 12.83 -6.10 3.15
N LYS A 130 11.65 -6.27 3.76
CA LYS A 130 11.25 -7.53 4.43
C LYS A 130 10.93 -8.66 3.45
N ALA A 131 10.45 -8.33 2.27
CA ALA A 131 10.14 -9.31 1.22
C ALA A 131 11.38 -9.71 0.40
N GLY A 132 12.41 -8.87 0.40
CA GLY A 132 13.58 -8.93 -0.47
C GLY A 132 13.39 -8.06 -1.72
N TRP A 133 14.41 -7.25 -2.04
CA TRP A 133 14.43 -6.36 -3.20
C TRP A 133 14.58 -7.14 -4.51
#